data_ab5b1c8f49ac4f6af0282d72d9c77941
#
_entry.id   ab5b1c8f49ac4f6af0282d72d9c77941
#
_cell.length_a   1.000
_cell.length_b   1.000
_cell.length_c   1.000
_cell.angle_alpha   90.00
_cell.angle_beta   90.00
_cell.angle_gamma   90.00
#
_symmetry.space_group_name_H-M   'P 1'
#
loop_
_entity.id
_entity.type
_entity.pdbx_description
1 polymer ?
#
loop_
_entity_poly.entity_id
_entity_poly.type
_entity_poly.pdbx_seq_one_letter_code
_entity_poly.pdbx_strand_id
1 'polypeptide(L)'
;VKVQFHWDREGQADDKTSCWLRVSSAWAGAQYGGIAIPRIGMEVLVTFLEGDPDQPLISGCLYHKENTVPYALPANKTRSTFKTLSSMGGGGYNELRIEDKKGQEQIYLHAQRDWDENIEHDQKIRVGNERHDTVEQNSYTEFKAEEHHTVYADRKVEARANDHLTVGVNQHIKIGTGQFIDAGQEIHLSSGMKVVMEAGAELTLVGGGSFIKI
;
A
#
# COMPACT_ATOMS: atom_id res chain seq x y z
N VAL A 1 -11.46 21.19 21.68
CA VAL A 1 -12.36 21.85 20.71
C VAL A 1 -13.36 22.76 21.42
N LYS A 2 -14.08 23.59 20.65
CA LYS A 2 -15.23 24.35 21.14
C LYS A 2 -16.50 23.83 20.47
N VAL A 3 -17.63 23.96 21.14
CA VAL A 3 -18.91 23.43 20.69
C VAL A 3 -20.00 24.51 20.76
N GLN A 4 -21.03 24.38 19.91
CA GLN A 4 -22.28 25.10 20.01
C GLN A 4 -23.30 24.17 20.65
N PHE A 5 -23.79 24.50 21.85
CA PHE A 5 -24.84 23.71 22.48
C PHE A 5 -26.19 23.94 21.81
N HIS A 6 -27.03 22.92 21.70
CA HIS A 6 -28.37 23.02 21.08
C HIS A 6 -29.33 23.97 21.78
N TRP A 7 -29.11 24.24 23.09
CA TRP A 7 -29.93 25.17 23.88
C TRP A 7 -29.44 26.62 23.83
N ASP A 8 -28.22 26.83 23.30
CA ASP A 8 -27.67 28.18 23.17
C ASP A 8 -28.33 28.90 21.98
N ARG A 9 -29.15 29.91 22.32
CA ARG A 9 -29.91 30.70 21.32
C ARG A 9 -29.18 31.96 20.86
N GLU A 10 -28.14 32.35 21.55
CA GLU A 10 -27.36 33.57 21.28
C GLU A 10 -26.07 33.28 20.53
N GLY A 11 -25.58 32.06 20.57
CA GLY A 11 -24.36 31.61 19.92
C GLY A 11 -24.44 31.70 18.40
N GLN A 12 -23.36 32.14 17.77
CA GLN A 12 -23.25 32.34 16.32
C GLN A 12 -22.41 31.24 15.63
N ALA A 13 -22.21 30.12 16.30
CA ALA A 13 -21.36 29.00 15.83
C ALA A 13 -19.92 29.45 15.49
N ASP A 14 -19.40 30.40 16.24
CA ASP A 14 -18.05 30.94 16.10
C ASP A 14 -17.10 30.43 17.19
N ASP A 15 -15.94 31.05 17.32
CA ASP A 15 -14.91 30.68 18.32
C ASP A 15 -15.24 31.15 19.74
N LYS A 16 -16.40 31.78 19.98
CA LYS A 16 -16.87 32.28 21.29
C LYS A 16 -18.02 31.48 21.90
N THR A 17 -18.51 30.45 21.16
CA THR A 17 -19.69 29.66 21.55
C THR A 17 -19.54 28.85 22.83
N SER A 18 -18.30 28.46 23.19
CA SER A 18 -18.05 27.75 24.46
C SER A 18 -16.63 27.99 25.00
N CYS A 19 -16.36 27.54 26.19
CA CYS A 19 -15.00 27.28 26.68
C CYS A 19 -14.33 26.17 25.86
N TRP A 20 -13.04 25.91 26.08
CA TRP A 20 -12.34 24.78 25.48
C TRP A 20 -12.71 23.47 26.20
N LEU A 21 -13.22 22.50 25.43
CA LEU A 21 -13.52 21.15 25.90
C LEU A 21 -12.40 20.18 25.53
N ARG A 22 -12.03 19.33 26.47
CA ARG A 22 -11.17 18.18 26.19
C ARG A 22 -11.95 17.10 25.42
N VAL A 23 -11.26 16.37 24.57
CA VAL A 23 -11.84 15.23 23.83
C VAL A 23 -11.34 13.94 24.48
N SER A 24 -12.25 13.09 24.90
CA SER A 24 -11.91 11.75 25.39
C SER A 24 -11.33 10.88 24.29
N SER A 25 -10.33 10.10 24.64
CA SER A 25 -9.75 9.09 23.76
C SER A 25 -9.76 7.73 24.47
N ALA A 26 -9.92 6.66 23.72
CA ALA A 26 -9.89 5.30 24.27
C ALA A 26 -8.51 4.93 24.86
N TRP A 27 -7.44 5.60 24.43
CA TRP A 27 -6.08 5.35 24.90
C TRP A 27 -5.26 6.64 24.80
N ALA A 28 -4.78 7.13 25.96
CA ALA A 28 -4.02 8.37 26.05
C ALA A 28 -2.90 8.23 27.08
N GLY A 29 -1.67 8.42 26.66
CA GLY A 29 -0.47 8.44 27.50
C GLY A 29 0.48 9.57 27.13
N ALA A 30 1.62 9.64 27.77
CA ALA A 30 2.63 10.65 27.48
C ALA A 30 3.31 10.37 26.13
N GLN A 31 2.96 11.14 25.13
CA GLN A 31 3.46 11.06 23.75
C GLN A 31 3.06 9.78 22.98
N TYR A 32 2.09 9.00 23.48
CA TYR A 32 1.53 7.85 22.75
C TYR A 32 0.03 7.71 23.02
N GLY A 33 -0.68 7.05 22.13
CA GLY A 33 -2.13 6.80 22.22
C GLY A 33 -2.84 7.00 20.90
N GLY A 34 -4.17 6.96 20.95
CA GLY A 34 -5.05 7.25 19.82
C GLY A 34 -5.60 8.68 19.91
N ILE A 35 -5.58 9.41 18.81
CA ILE A 35 -6.17 10.75 18.73
C ILE A 35 -7.01 10.91 17.47
N ALA A 36 -8.27 11.34 17.63
CA ALA A 36 -9.14 11.77 16.55
C ALA A 36 -9.91 13.01 17.01
N ILE A 37 -9.65 14.15 16.42
CA ILE A 37 -10.26 15.42 16.82
C ILE A 37 -11.53 15.64 16.00
N PRO A 38 -12.69 15.86 16.64
CA PRO A 38 -13.92 16.23 15.94
C PRO A 38 -13.72 17.50 15.09
N ARG A 39 -14.25 17.46 13.88
CA ARG A 39 -14.20 18.58 12.93
C ARG A 39 -15.47 19.44 13.03
N ILE A 40 -15.39 20.66 12.54
CA ILE A 40 -16.55 21.58 12.47
C ILE A 40 -17.71 20.89 11.72
N GLY A 41 -18.90 20.96 12.30
CA GLY A 41 -20.13 20.33 11.79
C GLY A 41 -20.38 18.91 12.31
N MET A 42 -19.46 18.32 13.07
CA MET A 42 -19.71 17.03 13.72
C MET A 42 -20.51 17.20 15.00
N GLU A 43 -21.49 16.32 15.20
CA GLU A 43 -22.23 16.24 16.46
C GLU A 43 -21.42 15.46 17.49
N VAL A 44 -21.32 16.00 18.72
CA VAL A 44 -20.54 15.44 19.81
C VAL A 44 -21.38 15.24 21.07
N LEU A 45 -21.10 14.20 21.81
CA LEU A 45 -21.69 13.95 23.12
C LEU A 45 -20.83 14.62 24.18
N VAL A 46 -21.42 15.58 24.90
CA VAL A 46 -20.76 16.27 26.02
C VAL A 46 -21.23 15.68 27.33
N THR A 47 -20.31 15.38 28.21
CA THR A 47 -20.57 14.98 29.60
C THR A 47 -19.91 15.95 30.54
N PHE A 48 -20.43 16.03 31.77
CA PHE A 48 -19.94 16.95 32.78
C PHE A 48 -19.36 16.14 33.96
N LEU A 49 -18.09 16.38 34.29
CA LEU A 49 -17.43 15.67 35.37
C LEU A 49 -18.13 15.95 36.67
N GLU A 50 -18.46 14.90 37.43
CA GLU A 50 -19.19 14.98 38.71
C GLU A 50 -20.52 15.77 38.64
N GLY A 51 -21.05 15.94 37.42
CA GLY A 51 -22.27 16.76 37.21
C GLY A 51 -22.03 18.26 37.22
N ASP A 52 -20.80 18.72 37.29
CA ASP A 52 -20.43 20.13 37.33
C ASP A 52 -20.47 20.76 35.94
N PRO A 53 -21.38 21.73 35.66
CA PRO A 53 -21.47 22.41 34.34
C PRO A 53 -20.19 23.12 33.90
N ASP A 54 -19.32 23.48 34.84
CA ASP A 54 -18.05 24.15 34.56
C ASP A 54 -16.93 23.17 34.15
N GLN A 55 -17.23 21.86 34.15
CA GLN A 55 -16.27 20.80 33.78
C GLN A 55 -16.76 19.93 32.60
N PRO A 56 -17.08 20.54 31.47
CA PRO A 56 -17.51 19.78 30.30
C PRO A 56 -16.35 19.04 29.62
N LEU A 57 -16.62 17.83 29.10
CA LEU A 57 -15.72 17.10 28.22
C LEU A 57 -16.51 16.37 27.11
N ILE A 58 -15.89 16.18 25.95
CA ILE A 58 -16.46 15.41 24.86
C ILE A 58 -16.13 13.94 25.09
N SER A 59 -17.16 13.11 25.19
CA SER A 59 -17.05 11.66 25.39
C SER A 59 -17.24 10.84 24.14
N GLY A 60 -17.71 11.42 23.02
CA GLY A 60 -17.89 10.73 21.76
C GLY A 60 -18.47 11.62 20.66
N CYS A 61 -18.64 11.02 19.47
CA CYS A 61 -19.29 11.64 18.33
C CYS A 61 -20.52 10.81 17.92
N LEU A 62 -21.54 11.48 17.36
CA LEU A 62 -22.79 10.86 16.96
C LEU A 62 -23.02 11.04 15.46
N TYR A 63 -23.57 10.00 14.83
CA TYR A 63 -24.14 10.12 13.49
C TYR A 63 -25.61 10.59 13.58
N HIS A 64 -26.03 11.38 12.62
CA HIS A 64 -27.39 11.88 12.52
C HIS A 64 -27.83 12.00 11.06
N LYS A 65 -29.00 12.59 10.80
CA LYS A 65 -29.59 12.65 9.46
C LYS A 65 -28.71 13.32 8.42
N GLU A 66 -27.92 14.33 8.81
CA GLU A 66 -27.04 15.10 7.91
C GLU A 66 -25.61 14.50 7.88
N ASN A 67 -25.11 14.04 9.04
CA ASN A 67 -23.84 13.32 9.16
C ASN A 67 -24.09 11.82 9.24
N THR A 68 -24.25 11.17 8.09
CA THR A 68 -24.58 9.75 8.00
C THR A 68 -23.34 8.85 8.16
N VAL A 69 -23.60 7.60 8.51
CA VAL A 69 -22.56 6.56 8.57
C VAL A 69 -21.87 6.38 7.20
N PRO A 70 -20.57 5.99 7.17
CA PRO A 70 -19.80 5.83 5.92
C PRO A 70 -20.41 4.88 4.90
N TYR A 71 -21.20 3.90 5.37
CA TYR A 71 -21.86 2.89 4.53
C TYR A 71 -23.31 2.70 4.98
N ALA A 72 -24.22 2.68 4.03
CA ALA A 72 -25.65 2.57 4.30
C ALA A 72 -26.02 1.29 5.08
N LEU A 73 -26.78 1.46 6.15
CA LEU A 73 -27.34 0.37 6.94
C LEU A 73 -28.82 0.11 6.51
N PRO A 74 -29.31 -1.13 6.62
CA PRO A 74 -28.68 -2.33 7.18
C PRO A 74 -27.83 -3.14 6.17
N ALA A 75 -27.69 -2.69 4.93
CA ALA A 75 -27.05 -3.44 3.84
C ALA A 75 -25.59 -3.81 4.17
N ASN A 76 -24.88 -2.95 4.87
CA ASN A 76 -23.44 -3.11 5.22
C ASN A 76 -23.23 -3.39 6.71
N LYS A 77 -24.14 -4.10 7.38
CA LYS A 77 -24.07 -4.35 8.83
C LYS A 77 -22.88 -5.21 9.29
N THR A 78 -22.24 -5.92 8.38
CA THR A 78 -21.05 -6.74 8.63
C THR A 78 -19.74 -5.99 8.39
N ARG A 79 -19.82 -4.72 8.00
CA ARG A 79 -18.68 -3.89 7.67
C ARG A 79 -18.25 -3.03 8.85
N SER A 80 -16.97 -3.10 9.21
CA SER A 80 -16.31 -2.20 10.13
C SER A 80 -15.35 -1.31 9.36
N THR A 81 -15.31 0.00 9.68
CA THR A 81 -14.44 0.93 8.97
C THR A 81 -13.92 2.04 9.87
N PHE A 82 -12.65 2.40 9.66
CA PHE A 82 -12.08 3.66 10.09
C PHE A 82 -11.78 4.48 8.83
N LYS A 83 -12.62 5.48 8.58
CA LYS A 83 -12.55 6.31 7.38
C LYS A 83 -12.38 7.76 7.74
N THR A 84 -11.37 8.41 7.16
CA THR A 84 -11.09 9.83 7.31
C THR A 84 -11.37 10.56 6.00
N LEU A 85 -11.59 11.87 6.06
CA LEU A 85 -11.69 12.70 4.88
C LEU A 85 -10.48 13.62 4.80
N SER A 86 -10.04 13.94 3.60
CA SER A 86 -9.05 14.99 3.37
C SER A 86 -9.52 16.31 3.98
N SER A 87 -8.62 17.24 4.26
CA SER A 87 -8.95 18.60 4.69
C SER A 87 -9.82 19.31 3.65
N MET A 88 -10.46 20.42 4.06
CA MET A 88 -11.34 21.20 3.17
C MET A 88 -10.62 21.54 1.85
N GLY A 89 -11.30 21.31 0.74
CA GLY A 89 -10.79 21.51 -0.61
C GLY A 89 -9.93 20.37 -1.16
N GLY A 90 -9.53 19.38 -0.35
CA GLY A 90 -8.67 18.29 -0.79
C GLY A 90 -9.36 17.20 -1.62
N GLY A 91 -10.63 16.92 -1.33
CA GLY A 91 -11.43 15.86 -1.98
C GLY A 91 -10.75 14.49 -1.92
N GLY A 92 -11.24 13.58 -1.13
CA GLY A 92 -10.66 12.24 -0.98
C GLY A 92 -10.68 11.74 0.45
N TYR A 93 -10.11 10.55 0.69
CA TYR A 93 -10.19 9.90 1.99
C TYR A 93 -9.06 8.89 2.19
N ASN A 94 -8.77 8.53 3.44
CA ASN A 94 -8.03 7.32 3.78
C ASN A 94 -8.97 6.36 4.50
N GLU A 95 -8.77 5.05 4.33
CA GLU A 95 -9.68 4.05 4.91
C GLU A 95 -8.95 2.76 5.27
N LEU A 96 -9.25 2.25 6.47
CA LEU A 96 -9.11 0.85 6.84
C LEU A 96 -10.51 0.27 6.98
N ARG A 97 -10.85 -0.72 6.15
CA ARG A 97 -12.15 -1.37 6.15
C ARG A 97 -12.02 -2.88 6.29
N ILE A 98 -12.88 -3.46 7.09
CA ILE A 98 -13.01 -4.90 7.29
C ILE A 98 -14.44 -5.29 6.92
N GLU A 99 -14.59 -6.24 6.01
CA GLU A 99 -15.87 -6.86 5.65
C GLU A 99 -15.85 -8.31 6.13
N ASP A 100 -16.82 -8.66 7.00
CA ASP A 100 -16.94 -10.00 7.61
C ASP A 100 -18.11 -10.82 6.99
N LYS A 101 -18.67 -10.38 5.89
CA LYS A 101 -19.73 -11.12 5.21
C LYS A 101 -19.18 -12.42 4.64
N LYS A 102 -19.78 -13.56 5.07
CA LYS A 102 -19.36 -14.91 4.66
C LYS A 102 -19.20 -15.05 3.15
N GLY A 103 -18.00 -15.47 2.72
CA GLY A 103 -17.60 -15.62 1.32
C GLY A 103 -17.28 -14.33 0.59
N GLN A 104 -17.25 -13.19 1.31
CA GLN A 104 -16.85 -11.88 0.81
C GLN A 104 -15.94 -11.15 1.80
N GLU A 105 -15.31 -11.92 2.69
CA GLU A 105 -14.40 -11.38 3.71
C GLU A 105 -13.25 -10.61 3.04
N GLN A 106 -12.97 -9.42 3.53
CA GLN A 106 -11.96 -8.53 2.95
C GLN A 106 -11.37 -7.60 3.99
N ILE A 107 -10.05 -7.42 3.94
CA ILE A 107 -9.38 -6.25 4.52
C ILE A 107 -8.98 -5.34 3.37
N TYR A 108 -9.43 -4.10 3.40
CA TYR A 108 -9.18 -3.09 2.40
C TYR A 108 -8.46 -1.90 3.03
N LEU A 109 -7.33 -1.52 2.45
CA LEU A 109 -6.56 -0.34 2.81
C LEU A 109 -6.55 0.63 1.63
N HIS A 110 -6.86 1.88 1.90
CA HIS A 110 -6.81 2.95 0.92
C HIS A 110 -6.06 4.15 1.47
N ALA A 111 -4.98 4.51 0.81
CA ALA A 111 -4.26 5.75 1.01
C ALA A 111 -4.59 6.71 -0.15
N GLN A 112 -5.07 7.91 0.18
CA GLN A 112 -5.44 8.92 -0.84
C GLN A 112 -4.23 9.38 -1.65
N ARG A 113 -3.05 9.33 -1.07
CA ARG A 113 -1.83 9.79 -1.71
C ARG A 113 -0.67 8.83 -1.51
N ASP A 114 -0.06 8.86 -0.36
CA ASP A 114 1.15 8.12 -0.09
C ASP A 114 0.88 7.01 0.94
N TRP A 115 1.54 5.88 0.77
CA TRP A 115 1.59 4.79 1.73
C TRP A 115 3.05 4.50 2.07
N ASP A 116 3.44 4.81 3.31
CA ASP A 116 4.77 4.53 3.84
C ASP A 116 4.70 3.39 4.83
N GLU A 117 5.56 2.40 4.67
CA GLU A 117 5.69 1.26 5.57
C GLU A 117 7.15 1.15 6.03
N ASN A 118 7.38 1.26 7.34
CA ASN A 118 8.70 1.10 7.95
C ASN A 118 8.67 -0.08 8.93
N ILE A 119 9.52 -1.07 8.69
CA ILE A 119 9.59 -2.30 9.47
C ILE A 119 11.01 -2.47 9.97
N GLU A 120 11.19 -2.35 11.28
CA GLU A 120 12.50 -2.36 11.92
C GLU A 120 13.17 -3.74 11.95
N HIS A 121 12.44 -4.82 11.67
CA HIS A 121 12.99 -6.17 11.73
C HIS A 121 12.51 -7.01 10.53
N ASP A 122 11.55 -7.89 10.68
CA ASP A 122 11.13 -8.83 9.65
C ASP A 122 9.77 -8.49 9.04
N GLN A 123 9.65 -8.60 7.73
CA GLN A 123 8.37 -8.66 7.03
C GLN A 123 8.15 -10.04 6.44
N LYS A 124 7.00 -10.67 6.71
CA LYS A 124 6.60 -11.96 6.15
C LYS A 124 5.25 -11.86 5.46
N ILE A 125 5.21 -12.13 4.18
CA ILE A 125 3.99 -12.10 3.37
C ILE A 125 3.73 -13.51 2.85
N ARG A 126 2.52 -14.06 3.12
CA ARG A 126 2.05 -15.31 2.55
C ARG A 126 0.72 -15.07 1.85
N VAL A 127 0.67 -15.37 0.56
CA VAL A 127 -0.52 -15.27 -0.27
C VAL A 127 -0.96 -16.70 -0.65
N GLY A 128 -2.19 -17.07 -0.32
CA GLY A 128 -2.72 -18.42 -0.54
C GLY A 128 -3.16 -18.69 -1.97
N ASN A 129 -3.42 -17.67 -2.78
CA ASN A 129 -3.84 -17.80 -4.16
C ASN A 129 -2.98 -16.89 -5.04
N GLU A 130 -3.43 -15.74 -5.46
CA GLU A 130 -2.75 -14.87 -6.41
C GLU A 130 -2.30 -13.57 -5.77
N ARG A 131 -1.19 -13.03 -6.27
CA ARG A 131 -0.72 -11.69 -5.95
C ARG A 131 -0.57 -10.89 -7.24
N HIS A 132 -1.18 -9.69 -7.27
CA HIS A 132 -1.07 -8.74 -8.36
C HIS A 132 -0.42 -7.45 -7.85
N ASP A 133 0.68 -7.06 -8.47
CA ASP A 133 1.37 -5.80 -8.20
C ASP A 133 1.36 -4.96 -9.48
N THR A 134 0.79 -3.75 -9.43
CA THR A 134 0.78 -2.81 -10.55
C THR A 134 1.40 -1.49 -10.11
N VAL A 135 2.42 -1.05 -10.82
CA VAL A 135 3.09 0.23 -10.59
C VAL A 135 3.00 1.07 -11.87
N GLU A 136 2.27 2.18 -11.81
CA GLU A 136 1.99 3.04 -12.97
C GLU A 136 3.22 3.80 -13.47
N GLN A 137 4.22 4.02 -12.63
CA GLN A 137 5.42 4.77 -12.96
C GLN A 137 6.67 3.91 -12.71
N ASN A 138 7.56 4.32 -11.84
CA ASN A 138 8.81 3.63 -11.58
C ASN A 138 8.71 2.72 -10.36
N SER A 139 9.36 1.57 -10.41
CA SER A 139 9.58 0.69 -9.27
C SER A 139 11.06 0.58 -8.97
N TYR A 140 11.45 0.74 -7.71
CA TYR A 140 12.83 0.62 -7.24
C TYR A 140 12.90 -0.46 -6.17
N THR A 141 13.83 -1.40 -6.33
CA THR A 141 14.08 -2.46 -5.36
C THR A 141 15.57 -2.57 -5.10
N GLU A 142 15.99 -2.54 -3.85
CA GLU A 142 17.38 -2.70 -3.42
C GLU A 142 17.47 -3.82 -2.38
N PHE A 143 18.30 -4.83 -2.65
CA PHE A 143 18.68 -5.87 -1.69
C PHE A 143 20.15 -5.66 -1.31
N LYS A 144 20.41 -5.39 -0.04
CA LYS A 144 21.78 -5.15 0.48
C LYS A 144 22.52 -6.44 0.81
N ALA A 145 21.87 -7.58 0.74
CA ALA A 145 22.41 -8.91 0.95
C ALA A 145 21.96 -9.82 -0.20
N GLU A 146 21.42 -10.98 0.09
CA GLU A 146 21.05 -11.99 -0.90
C GLU A 146 19.56 -11.89 -1.27
N GLU A 147 19.26 -12.10 -2.55
CA GLU A 147 17.92 -12.34 -3.05
C GLU A 147 17.79 -13.79 -3.53
N HIS A 148 16.78 -14.51 -3.04
CA HIS A 148 16.43 -15.86 -3.52
C HIS A 148 15.07 -15.83 -4.20
N HIS A 149 15.03 -16.23 -5.47
CA HIS A 149 13.81 -16.30 -6.26
C HIS A 149 13.61 -17.71 -6.82
N THR A 150 12.53 -18.39 -6.43
CA THR A 150 12.17 -19.73 -6.90
C THR A 150 10.81 -19.71 -7.58
N VAL A 151 10.74 -20.19 -8.81
CA VAL A 151 9.50 -20.36 -9.60
C VAL A 151 9.35 -21.81 -9.98
N TYR A 152 8.27 -22.45 -9.56
CA TYR A 152 8.04 -23.88 -9.83
C TYR A 152 7.41 -24.15 -11.21
N ALA A 153 6.89 -23.15 -11.87
CA ALA A 153 6.32 -23.23 -13.20
C ALA A 153 7.01 -22.24 -14.13
N ASP A 154 6.29 -21.63 -15.06
CA ASP A 154 6.85 -20.69 -16.00
C ASP A 154 7.16 -19.33 -15.37
N ARG A 155 8.31 -18.78 -15.71
CA ARG A 155 8.64 -17.38 -15.50
C ARG A 155 8.66 -16.65 -16.84
N LYS A 156 7.82 -15.63 -16.99
CA LYS A 156 7.75 -14.77 -18.17
C LYS A 156 8.21 -13.37 -17.79
N VAL A 157 9.13 -12.83 -18.55
CA VAL A 157 9.63 -11.45 -18.40
C VAL A 157 9.57 -10.77 -19.76
N GLU A 158 8.96 -9.62 -19.85
CA GLU A 158 8.89 -8.78 -21.05
C GLU A 158 9.41 -7.39 -20.70
N ALA A 159 10.49 -6.96 -21.33
CA ALA A 159 10.99 -5.59 -21.32
C ALA A 159 10.76 -4.95 -22.68
N ARG A 160 9.86 -3.98 -22.79
CA ARG A 160 9.47 -3.37 -24.07
C ARG A 160 10.49 -2.36 -24.62
N ALA A 161 11.48 -2.01 -23.81
CA ALA A 161 12.59 -1.16 -24.23
C ALA A 161 13.90 -1.91 -23.96
N ASN A 162 14.70 -1.45 -23.02
CA ASN A 162 16.00 -2.04 -22.74
C ASN A 162 15.93 -2.92 -21.48
N ASP A 163 16.64 -4.03 -21.50
CA ASP A 163 16.96 -4.87 -20.34
C ASP A 163 18.48 -4.87 -20.14
N HIS A 164 18.93 -4.40 -18.98
CA HIS A 164 20.35 -4.31 -18.63
C HIS A 164 20.66 -5.20 -17.44
N LEU A 165 21.52 -6.20 -17.63
CA LEU A 165 22.02 -7.05 -16.56
C LEU A 165 23.52 -6.82 -16.38
N THR A 166 23.93 -6.38 -15.20
CA THR A 166 25.34 -6.27 -14.80
C THR A 166 25.63 -7.21 -13.64
N VAL A 167 26.60 -8.10 -13.80
CA VAL A 167 27.03 -9.07 -12.80
C VAL A 167 28.48 -8.84 -12.47
N GLY A 168 28.78 -8.51 -11.21
CA GLY A 168 30.13 -8.12 -10.79
C GLY A 168 31.17 -9.24 -10.76
N VAL A 169 30.74 -10.50 -10.60
CA VAL A 169 31.68 -11.65 -10.51
C VAL A 169 31.30 -12.74 -11.50
N ASN A 170 30.32 -13.57 -11.22
CA ASN A 170 29.97 -14.71 -12.07
C ASN A 170 28.48 -14.78 -12.35
N GLN A 171 28.10 -15.08 -13.58
CA GLN A 171 26.77 -15.49 -13.96
C GLN A 171 26.78 -16.96 -14.39
N HIS A 172 25.95 -17.80 -13.78
CA HIS A 172 25.76 -19.19 -14.17
C HIS A 172 24.36 -19.41 -14.75
N ILE A 173 24.29 -19.88 -15.99
CA ILE A 173 23.04 -20.22 -16.65
C ILE A 173 23.05 -21.72 -16.93
N LYS A 174 22.11 -22.48 -16.35
CA LYS A 174 21.93 -23.91 -16.59
C LYS A 174 20.52 -24.15 -17.15
N ILE A 175 20.45 -24.74 -18.34
CA ILE A 175 19.19 -24.99 -19.04
C ILE A 175 19.10 -26.46 -19.40
N GLY A 176 17.97 -27.11 -19.10
CA GLY A 176 17.78 -28.55 -19.24
C GLY A 176 17.65 -29.02 -20.73
N THR A 177 17.06 -28.19 -21.56
CA THR A 177 16.79 -28.58 -22.98
C THR A 177 17.37 -27.62 -23.98
N GLY A 178 16.94 -26.40 -24.08
CA GLY A 178 17.39 -25.49 -25.12
C GLY A 178 17.46 -24.04 -24.69
N GLN A 179 18.45 -23.31 -25.19
CA GLN A 179 18.54 -21.85 -25.10
C GLN A 179 18.46 -21.25 -26.48
N PHE A 180 17.54 -20.34 -26.71
CA PHE A 180 17.36 -19.64 -27.95
C PHE A 180 17.69 -18.17 -27.74
N ILE A 181 18.58 -17.63 -28.58
CA ILE A 181 18.94 -16.20 -28.54
C ILE A 181 18.76 -15.70 -29.98
N ASP A 182 17.87 -14.73 -30.16
CA ASP A 182 17.57 -14.10 -31.43
C ASP A 182 17.72 -12.58 -31.28
N ALA A 183 18.52 -11.96 -32.13
CA ALA A 183 18.75 -10.53 -32.16
C ALA A 183 18.61 -10.00 -33.60
N GLY A 184 17.79 -8.97 -33.78
CA GLY A 184 17.51 -8.41 -35.09
C GLY A 184 18.72 -7.80 -35.81
N GLN A 185 19.78 -7.45 -35.10
CA GLN A 185 20.96 -6.83 -35.69
C GLN A 185 22.27 -7.52 -35.26
N GLU A 186 22.57 -7.61 -33.98
CA GLU A 186 23.87 -8.06 -33.51
C GLU A 186 23.81 -8.86 -32.22
N ILE A 187 24.62 -9.92 -32.13
CA ILE A 187 24.98 -10.61 -30.88
C ILE A 187 26.50 -10.50 -30.75
N HIS A 188 26.95 -9.75 -29.75
CA HIS A 188 28.36 -9.56 -29.46
C HIS A 188 28.78 -10.39 -28.22
N LEU A 189 29.70 -11.32 -28.43
CA LEU A 189 30.30 -12.14 -27.39
C LEU A 189 31.80 -11.81 -27.32
N SER A 190 32.24 -11.26 -26.19
CA SER A 190 33.65 -10.89 -25.99
C SER A 190 34.15 -11.44 -24.63
N SER A 191 35.40 -11.90 -24.61
CA SER A 191 36.09 -12.35 -23.42
C SER A 191 37.53 -11.88 -23.45
N GLY A 192 38.05 -11.37 -22.33
CA GLY A 192 39.44 -10.93 -22.19
C GLY A 192 40.47 -12.07 -22.26
N MET A 193 40.05 -13.32 -22.03
CA MET A 193 40.96 -14.46 -22.03
C MET A 193 40.49 -15.62 -22.91
N LYS A 194 39.27 -16.12 -22.75
CA LYS A 194 38.87 -17.38 -23.41
C LYS A 194 37.36 -17.45 -23.63
N VAL A 195 36.96 -17.84 -24.84
CA VAL A 195 35.60 -18.33 -25.15
C VAL A 195 35.71 -19.81 -25.51
N VAL A 196 34.89 -20.66 -24.91
CA VAL A 196 34.79 -22.08 -25.23
C VAL A 196 33.37 -22.35 -25.69
N MET A 197 33.27 -23.04 -26.81
CA MET A 197 32.00 -23.57 -27.34
C MET A 197 32.22 -25.06 -27.59
N GLU A 198 31.40 -25.89 -26.93
CA GLU A 198 31.46 -27.36 -27.03
C GLU A 198 30.11 -27.88 -27.44
N ALA A 199 30.05 -28.80 -28.37
CA ALA A 199 28.87 -29.52 -28.80
C ALA A 199 29.15 -31.03 -28.83
N GLY A 200 28.24 -31.82 -28.20
CA GLY A 200 28.41 -33.28 -28.17
C GLY A 200 28.24 -33.99 -29.51
N ALA A 201 27.57 -33.33 -30.48
CA ALA A 201 27.31 -33.89 -31.79
C ALA A 201 27.72 -32.96 -32.95
N GLU A 202 27.26 -31.70 -32.93
CA GLU A 202 27.51 -30.79 -34.06
C GLU A 202 27.57 -29.33 -33.59
N LEU A 203 28.56 -28.59 -34.07
CA LEU A 203 28.62 -27.12 -33.98
C LEU A 203 28.59 -26.57 -35.42
N THR A 204 27.52 -25.82 -35.74
CA THR A 204 27.38 -25.20 -37.05
C THR A 204 27.39 -23.69 -36.95
N LEU A 205 28.28 -23.01 -37.68
CA LEU A 205 28.33 -21.55 -37.79
C LEU A 205 28.02 -21.20 -39.23
N VAL A 206 27.01 -20.36 -39.48
CA VAL A 206 26.56 -19.95 -40.81
C VAL A 206 26.63 -18.44 -40.95
N GLY A 207 27.20 -17.92 -42.02
CA GLY A 207 27.27 -16.49 -42.29
C GLY A 207 27.32 -16.19 -43.77
N GLY A 208 26.42 -15.34 -44.31
CA GLY A 208 26.45 -14.82 -45.69
C GLY A 208 26.51 -15.85 -46.77
N GLY A 209 25.91 -17.01 -46.62
CA GLY A 209 26.00 -18.10 -47.58
C GLY A 209 27.20 -19.03 -47.38
N SER A 210 28.11 -18.71 -46.48
CA SER A 210 29.20 -19.57 -46.03
C SER A 210 28.90 -20.20 -44.69
N PHE A 211 29.45 -21.38 -44.40
CA PHE A 211 29.28 -22.02 -43.09
C PHE A 211 30.56 -22.69 -42.64
N ILE A 212 30.76 -22.80 -41.35
CA ILE A 212 31.78 -23.62 -40.69
C ILE A 212 31.03 -24.70 -39.92
N LYS A 213 31.37 -25.95 -40.18
CA LYS A 213 30.86 -27.11 -39.45
C LYS A 213 32.05 -27.81 -38.81
N ILE A 214 31.97 -28.05 -37.52
CA ILE A 214 33.00 -28.74 -36.71
C ILE A 214 32.38 -29.96 -36.10
#